data_7941b58e1e772bfc54cc38bf431008d9
#
_entry.id   7941b58e1e772bfc54cc38bf431008d9
#
_cell.length_a   1.000
_cell.length_b   1.000
_cell.length_c   1.000
_cell.angle_alpha   90.00
_cell.angle_beta   90.00
_cell.angle_gamma   90.00
#
_symmetry.space_group_name_H-M   'P 1'
#
loop_
_entity.id
_entity.type
_entity.pdbx_description
1 polymer ?
#
loop_
_entity_poly.entity_id
_entity_poly.type
_entity_poly.pdbx_seq_one_letter_code
_entity_poly.pdbx_strand_id
1 'polypeptide(L)'
;MKFIHTVALAAALSASIAVAQEVRGEAKAMVAGKSVAVEYGRPSLAGRDMLGQARAGTPWRMGSGSPTSLKTDADLAFGTVMLPKGSYVLTAVKDDKGDWTVIATNPDSKAKVAEVPLKSTTLKDPIEQFTIAVSGKDNAGEFAMMWGTSKMATSFTGK
;
A
#
# COMPACT_ATOMS: atom_id res chain seq x y z
N MET A 1 63.45 -36.25 -18.05
CA MET A 1 62.55 -35.85 -16.98
C MET A 1 61.52 -34.87 -17.54
N LYS A 2 60.27 -35.27 -17.68
CA LYS A 2 59.18 -34.42 -18.15
C LYS A 2 58.40 -33.98 -16.97
N PHE A 3 58.40 -32.69 -16.63
CA PHE A 3 57.57 -32.10 -15.60
C PHE A 3 56.18 -31.81 -16.18
N ILE A 4 55.15 -32.53 -15.69
CA ILE A 4 53.76 -32.29 -16.03
C ILE A 4 53.24 -31.25 -15.03
N HIS A 5 52.95 -30.04 -15.51
CA HIS A 5 52.30 -28.99 -14.71
C HIS A 5 50.77 -29.19 -14.80
N THR A 6 50.19 -29.65 -13.71
CA THR A 6 48.73 -29.76 -13.58
C THR A 6 48.20 -28.38 -13.22
N VAL A 7 47.52 -27.73 -14.15
CA VAL A 7 46.79 -26.48 -13.89
C VAL A 7 45.44 -26.85 -13.30
N ALA A 8 45.25 -26.58 -12.03
CA ALA A 8 43.95 -26.69 -11.36
C ALA A 8 43.10 -25.48 -11.71
N LEU A 9 42.08 -25.67 -12.54
CA LEU A 9 41.08 -24.66 -12.86
C LEU A 9 40.06 -24.58 -11.71
N ALA A 10 40.20 -23.56 -10.86
CA ALA A 10 39.23 -23.27 -9.82
C ALA A 10 38.02 -22.59 -10.47
N ALA A 11 36.92 -23.35 -10.61
CA ALA A 11 35.62 -22.78 -11.01
C ALA A 11 35.03 -22.02 -9.83
N ALA A 12 35.07 -20.68 -9.88
CA ALA A 12 34.36 -19.84 -8.95
C ALA A 12 32.85 -19.91 -9.25
N LEU A 13 32.09 -20.60 -8.41
CA LEU A 13 30.62 -20.53 -8.43
C LEU A 13 30.20 -19.16 -7.93
N SER A 14 29.87 -18.27 -8.84
CA SER A 14 29.20 -17.01 -8.52
C SER A 14 27.74 -17.33 -8.20
N ALA A 15 27.40 -17.45 -6.93
CA ALA A 15 26.02 -17.51 -6.49
C ALA A 15 25.39 -16.12 -6.71
N SER A 16 24.64 -15.95 -7.79
CA SER A 16 23.81 -14.78 -8.00
C SER A 16 22.69 -14.82 -6.98
N ILE A 17 22.76 -13.97 -5.97
CA ILE A 17 21.64 -13.74 -5.05
C ILE A 17 20.61 -12.97 -5.87
N ALA A 18 19.58 -13.66 -6.35
CA ALA A 18 18.41 -13.02 -6.94
C ALA A 18 17.67 -12.29 -5.81
N VAL A 19 17.86 -10.98 -5.71
CA VAL A 19 17.02 -10.13 -4.86
C VAL A 19 15.64 -10.15 -5.50
N ALA A 20 14.65 -10.71 -4.79
CA ALA A 20 13.27 -10.71 -5.24
C ALA A 20 12.84 -9.25 -5.44
N GLN A 21 12.51 -8.89 -6.69
CA GLN A 21 12.08 -7.54 -7.03
C GLN A 21 10.73 -7.27 -6.36
N GLU A 22 10.63 -6.16 -5.63
CA GLU A 22 9.39 -5.74 -5.00
C GLU A 22 8.32 -5.49 -6.07
N VAL A 23 7.14 -6.11 -5.89
CA VAL A 23 6.00 -5.85 -6.75
C VAL A 23 5.32 -4.57 -6.28
N ARG A 24 5.39 -3.52 -7.09
CA ARG A 24 4.73 -2.23 -6.85
C ARG A 24 3.43 -2.13 -7.62
N GLY A 25 2.47 -1.40 -7.05
CA GLY A 25 1.22 -1.03 -7.69
C GLY A 25 1.00 0.48 -7.63
N GLU A 26 0.23 0.98 -8.56
CA GLU A 26 -0.28 2.35 -8.59
C GLU A 26 -1.79 2.32 -8.77
N ALA A 27 -2.51 3.06 -7.93
CA ALA A 27 -3.93 3.34 -8.08
C ALA A 27 -4.09 4.83 -8.37
N LYS A 28 -4.78 5.18 -9.46
CA LYS A 28 -4.92 6.57 -9.90
C LYS A 28 -6.32 6.85 -10.40
N ALA A 29 -6.84 8.03 -10.07
CA ALA A 29 -8.10 8.53 -10.58
C ALA A 29 -8.06 10.05 -10.77
N MET A 30 -9.02 10.55 -11.55
CA MET A 30 -9.29 11.98 -11.67
C MET A 30 -10.51 12.33 -10.82
N VAL A 31 -10.38 13.33 -9.98
CA VAL A 31 -11.45 13.85 -9.11
C VAL A 31 -11.44 15.38 -9.20
N ALA A 32 -12.57 15.98 -9.51
CA ALA A 32 -12.67 17.43 -9.79
C ALA A 32 -11.67 17.90 -10.85
N GLY A 33 -11.39 17.09 -11.88
CA GLY A 33 -10.40 17.38 -12.93
C GLY A 33 -8.94 17.34 -12.47
N LYS A 34 -8.66 16.83 -11.28
CA LYS A 34 -7.33 16.77 -10.66
C LYS A 34 -6.91 15.34 -10.35
N SER A 35 -5.61 15.08 -10.37
CA SER A 35 -5.06 13.72 -10.15
C SER A 35 -5.02 13.36 -8.66
N VAL A 36 -5.43 12.13 -8.36
CA VAL A 36 -5.24 11.46 -7.08
C VAL A 36 -4.55 10.12 -7.36
N ALA A 37 -3.37 9.90 -6.80
CA ALA A 37 -2.58 8.70 -7.05
C ALA A 37 -2.02 8.12 -5.76
N VAL A 38 -2.04 6.78 -5.65
CA VAL A 38 -1.45 6.03 -4.53
C VAL A 38 -0.46 5.02 -5.09
N GLU A 39 0.77 5.06 -4.64
CA GLU A 39 1.79 4.06 -4.92
C GLU A 39 2.01 3.18 -3.70
N TYR A 40 2.09 1.87 -3.89
CA TYR A 40 2.16 0.91 -2.78
C TYR A 40 2.83 -0.39 -3.19
N GLY A 41 3.34 -1.14 -2.21
CA GLY A 41 3.82 -2.50 -2.42
C GLY A 41 2.68 -3.51 -2.41
N ARG A 42 2.79 -4.56 -3.25
CA ARG A 42 1.74 -5.58 -3.43
C ARG A 42 2.20 -6.97 -2.96
N PRO A 43 2.29 -7.22 -1.64
CA PRO A 43 2.59 -8.56 -1.15
C PRO A 43 1.44 -9.53 -1.43
N SER A 44 1.79 -10.82 -1.55
CA SER A 44 0.82 -11.91 -1.65
C SER A 44 0.49 -12.47 -0.27
N LEU A 45 -0.70 -13.06 -0.12
CA LEU A 45 -1.13 -13.76 1.10
C LEU A 45 -0.24 -14.98 1.39
N ALA A 46 0.10 -15.73 0.35
CA ALA A 46 0.85 -16.99 0.48
C ALA A 46 0.23 -17.93 1.53
N GLY A 47 -1.09 -18.09 1.49
CA GLY A 47 -1.86 -18.95 2.39
C GLY A 47 -2.09 -18.39 3.81
N ARG A 48 -1.79 -17.10 4.05
CA ARG A 48 -1.93 -16.44 5.37
C ARG A 48 -3.09 -15.44 5.37
N ASP A 49 -3.71 -15.25 6.53
CA ASP A 49 -4.65 -14.15 6.78
C ASP A 49 -3.92 -12.96 7.41
N MET A 50 -3.33 -12.13 6.57
CA MET A 50 -2.49 -11.02 7.02
C MET A 50 -3.27 -9.92 7.74
N LEU A 51 -4.48 -9.62 7.29
CA LEU A 51 -5.31 -8.57 7.91
C LEU A 51 -5.96 -9.06 9.20
N GLY A 52 -6.42 -10.32 9.24
CA GLY A 52 -6.95 -10.92 10.47
C GLY A 52 -5.91 -11.02 11.58
N GLN A 53 -4.66 -11.31 11.25
CA GLN A 53 -3.55 -11.42 12.20
C GLN A 53 -2.95 -10.09 12.63
N ALA A 54 -3.32 -8.97 12.00
CA ALA A 54 -2.82 -7.66 12.38
C ALA A 54 -3.20 -7.32 13.83
N ARG A 55 -2.24 -6.83 14.60
CA ARG A 55 -2.46 -6.43 15.99
C ARG A 55 -3.20 -5.09 16.06
N ALA A 56 -4.21 -5.03 16.93
CA ALA A 56 -4.89 -3.78 17.23
C ALA A 56 -3.91 -2.72 17.77
N GLY A 57 -4.08 -1.48 17.37
CA GLY A 57 -3.24 -0.35 17.78
C GLY A 57 -1.85 -0.30 17.15
N THR A 58 -1.46 -1.31 16.37
CA THR A 58 -0.14 -1.33 15.70
C THR A 58 -0.26 -0.78 14.27
N PRO A 59 0.48 0.29 13.92
CA PRO A 59 0.47 0.81 12.56
C PRO A 59 0.98 -0.22 11.55
N TRP A 60 0.23 -0.41 10.47
CA TRP A 60 0.61 -1.22 9.32
C TRP A 60 0.95 -0.32 8.13
N ARG A 61 2.03 -0.61 7.43
CA ARG A 61 2.54 0.21 6.32
C ARG A 61 1.71 0.11 5.03
N MET A 62 0.61 -0.62 5.02
CA MET A 62 -0.28 -0.78 3.86
C MET A 62 0.44 -1.31 2.61
N GLY A 63 1.21 -2.39 2.80
CA GLY A 63 1.97 -3.01 1.72
C GLY A 63 3.37 -3.41 2.17
N SER A 64 4.22 -3.78 1.21
CA SER A 64 5.61 -4.19 1.44
C SER A 64 6.60 -3.19 0.83
N GLY A 65 7.86 -3.28 1.25
CA GLY A 65 8.98 -2.52 0.72
C GLY A 65 8.91 -1.03 1.02
N SER A 66 9.01 -0.19 -0.01
CA SER A 66 8.93 1.27 0.15
C SER A 66 7.58 1.73 0.70
N PRO A 67 7.52 2.82 1.46
CA PRO A 67 6.29 3.32 2.05
C PRO A 67 5.17 3.51 1.02
N THR A 68 3.93 3.26 1.44
CA THR A 68 2.75 3.62 0.67
C THR A 68 2.59 5.13 0.69
N SER A 69 2.45 5.73 -0.47
CA SER A 69 2.36 7.18 -0.64
C SER A 69 1.12 7.59 -1.40
N LEU A 70 0.52 8.70 -0.99
CA LEU A 70 -0.58 9.38 -1.68
C LEU A 70 -0.08 10.72 -2.20
N LYS A 71 -0.32 10.99 -3.47
CA LYS A 71 -0.19 12.33 -4.05
C LYS A 71 -1.54 12.78 -4.58
N THR A 72 -2.00 13.92 -4.14
CA THR A 72 -3.25 14.51 -4.60
C THR A 72 -3.07 15.96 -5.00
N ASP A 73 -3.57 16.30 -6.19
CA ASP A 73 -3.62 17.67 -6.70
C ASP A 73 -4.93 18.39 -6.29
N ALA A 74 -5.87 17.64 -5.71
CA ALA A 74 -7.13 18.14 -5.15
C ALA A 74 -7.09 18.16 -3.62
N ASP A 75 -7.78 19.10 -3.00
CA ASP A 75 -8.16 18.98 -1.59
C ASP A 75 -9.22 17.89 -1.47
N LEU A 76 -9.03 16.93 -0.57
CA LEU A 76 -9.93 15.80 -0.39
C LEU A 76 -10.72 15.95 0.92
N ALA A 77 -12.02 15.67 0.85
CA ALA A 77 -12.89 15.63 2.03
C ALA A 77 -13.44 14.21 2.21
N PHE A 78 -13.10 13.58 3.31
CA PHE A 78 -13.63 12.30 3.76
C PHE A 78 -14.67 12.58 4.87
N GLY A 79 -15.90 12.93 4.49
CA GLY A 79 -16.87 13.46 5.44
C GLY A 79 -16.38 14.77 6.05
N THR A 80 -16.17 14.79 7.36
CA THR A 80 -15.65 15.97 8.10
C THR A 80 -14.12 16.02 8.14
N VAL A 81 -13.43 14.96 7.70
CA VAL A 81 -11.96 14.87 7.67
C VAL A 81 -11.44 15.48 6.39
N MET A 82 -10.63 16.51 6.50
CA MET A 82 -10.01 17.20 5.37
C MET A 82 -8.57 16.77 5.17
N LEU A 83 -8.20 16.49 3.92
CA LEU A 83 -6.83 16.25 3.50
C LEU A 83 -6.46 17.23 2.38
N PRO A 84 -5.65 18.26 2.66
CA PRO A 84 -5.24 19.24 1.65
C PRO A 84 -4.45 18.57 0.50
N LYS A 85 -4.47 19.18 -0.68
CA LYS A 85 -3.60 18.80 -1.78
C LYS A 85 -2.14 18.71 -1.30
N GLY A 86 -1.41 17.70 -1.76
CA GLY A 86 -0.02 17.46 -1.34
C GLY A 86 0.37 16.00 -1.46
N SER A 87 1.51 15.68 -0.84
CA SER A 87 2.07 14.32 -0.77
C SER A 87 2.08 13.83 0.67
N TYR A 88 1.70 12.57 0.86
CA TYR A 88 1.54 11.95 2.18
C TYR A 88 2.08 10.53 2.20
N VAL A 89 2.54 10.09 3.35
CA VAL A 89 2.75 8.67 3.64
C VAL A 89 1.49 8.12 4.30
N LEU A 90 1.03 6.96 3.84
CA LEU A 90 -0.14 6.29 4.38
C LEU A 90 0.25 5.10 5.25
N THR A 91 -0.39 4.98 6.39
CA THR A 91 -0.41 3.78 7.24
C THR A 91 -1.84 3.47 7.63
N ALA A 92 -2.11 2.26 8.10
CA ALA A 92 -3.42 1.88 8.60
C ALA A 92 -3.30 1.25 9.98
N VAL A 93 -4.30 1.50 10.81
CA VAL A 93 -4.39 0.93 12.17
C VAL A 93 -5.74 0.25 12.33
N LYS A 94 -5.73 -0.95 12.89
CA LYS A 94 -6.92 -1.69 13.29
C LYS A 94 -7.18 -1.44 14.79
N ASP A 95 -8.40 -1.16 15.17
CA ASP A 95 -8.78 -1.05 16.58
C ASP A 95 -9.15 -2.42 17.18
N ASP A 96 -9.50 -2.43 18.47
CA ASP A 96 -9.88 -3.65 19.20
C ASP A 96 -11.21 -4.27 18.69
N LYS A 97 -12.02 -3.51 17.96
CA LYS A 97 -13.26 -4.00 17.33
C LYS A 97 -13.04 -4.57 15.94
N GLY A 98 -11.83 -4.39 15.38
CA GLY A 98 -11.48 -4.81 14.03
C GLY A 98 -11.73 -3.75 12.96
N ASP A 99 -12.07 -2.53 13.34
CA ASP A 99 -12.26 -1.42 12.40
C ASP A 99 -10.93 -0.79 12.02
N TRP A 100 -10.78 -0.45 10.74
CA TRP A 100 -9.55 0.11 10.18
C TRP A 100 -9.66 1.61 9.96
N THR A 101 -8.57 2.30 10.27
CA THR A 101 -8.40 3.75 10.00
C THR A 101 -7.11 3.96 9.22
N VAL A 102 -7.18 4.70 8.12
CA VAL A 102 -5.99 5.16 7.38
C VAL A 102 -5.49 6.45 8.00
N ILE A 103 -4.19 6.53 8.22
CA ILE A 103 -3.51 7.71 8.75
C ILE A 103 -2.64 8.28 7.64
N ALA A 104 -2.87 9.54 7.29
CA ALA A 104 -2.02 10.31 6.40
C ALA A 104 -1.05 11.18 7.20
N THR A 105 0.24 11.02 6.96
CA THR A 105 1.30 11.81 7.60
C THR A 105 2.08 12.61 6.57
N ASN A 106 2.54 13.78 6.99
CA ASN A 106 3.46 14.57 6.19
C ASN A 106 4.81 13.81 6.07
N PRO A 107 5.36 13.62 4.85
CA PRO A 107 6.57 12.82 4.66
C PRO A 107 7.82 13.43 5.31
N ASP A 108 7.88 14.74 5.46
CA ASP A 108 9.05 15.44 6.00
C ASP A 108 8.96 15.58 7.51
N SER A 109 7.91 16.23 8.03
CA SER A 109 7.73 16.49 9.45
C SER A 109 7.27 15.26 10.25
N LYS A 110 6.77 14.21 9.57
CA LYS A 110 6.14 13.02 10.18
C LYS A 110 4.87 13.34 10.99
N ALA A 111 4.38 14.55 10.90
CA ALA A 111 3.16 14.95 11.58
C ALA A 111 1.94 14.29 10.95
N LYS A 112 1.04 13.81 11.79
CA LYS A 112 -0.27 13.31 11.36
C LYS A 112 -1.12 14.47 10.85
N VAL A 113 -1.67 14.31 9.64
CA VAL A 113 -2.50 15.32 8.97
C VAL A 113 -3.97 14.92 9.01
N ALA A 114 -4.27 13.64 8.77
CA ALA A 114 -5.64 13.14 8.75
C ALA A 114 -5.72 11.69 9.27
N GLU A 115 -6.86 11.36 9.84
CA GLU A 115 -7.28 10.00 10.20
C GLU A 115 -8.62 9.72 9.52
N VAL A 116 -8.64 8.73 8.66
CA VAL A 116 -9.80 8.42 7.82
C VAL A 116 -10.33 7.03 8.17
N PRO A 117 -11.48 6.91 8.84
CA PRO A 117 -12.09 5.63 9.12
C PRO A 117 -12.55 4.94 7.84
N LEU A 118 -12.36 3.62 7.77
CA LEU A 118 -12.79 2.78 6.66
C LEU A 118 -13.96 1.91 7.07
N LYS A 119 -14.83 1.61 6.11
CA LYS A 119 -15.91 0.67 6.26
C LYS A 119 -15.49 -0.69 5.69
N SER A 120 -15.58 -1.73 6.51
CA SER A 120 -15.22 -3.10 6.13
C SER A 120 -16.39 -3.84 5.51
N THR A 121 -16.11 -4.57 4.45
CA THR A 121 -17.03 -5.51 3.78
C THR A 121 -16.30 -6.79 3.42
N THR A 122 -17.04 -7.87 3.13
CA THR A 122 -16.47 -9.13 2.71
C THR A 122 -16.65 -9.32 1.21
N LEU A 123 -15.55 -9.66 0.53
CA LEU A 123 -15.55 -10.00 -0.90
C LEU A 123 -16.01 -11.44 -1.09
N LYS A 124 -16.73 -11.70 -2.18
CA LYS A 124 -17.13 -13.04 -2.61
C LYS A 124 -15.91 -13.85 -3.05
N ASP A 125 -15.04 -13.25 -3.86
CA ASP A 125 -13.85 -13.87 -4.41
C ASP A 125 -12.61 -13.26 -3.73
N PRO A 126 -11.68 -14.07 -3.19
CA PRO A 126 -10.50 -13.58 -2.50
C PRO A 126 -9.49 -12.94 -3.47
N ILE A 127 -8.80 -11.91 -3.00
CA ILE A 127 -7.72 -11.23 -3.70
C ILE A 127 -6.39 -11.65 -3.09
N GLU A 128 -5.53 -12.30 -3.89
CA GLU A 128 -4.24 -12.83 -3.44
C GLU A 128 -3.22 -11.74 -3.14
N GLN A 129 -3.08 -10.76 -4.02
CA GLN A 129 -2.16 -9.65 -3.81
C GLN A 129 -2.86 -8.45 -3.20
N PHE A 130 -2.22 -7.83 -2.20
CA PHE A 130 -2.71 -6.58 -1.63
C PHE A 130 -2.99 -5.56 -2.73
N THR A 131 -4.18 -5.01 -2.75
CA THR A 131 -4.63 -4.10 -3.79
C THR A 131 -5.26 -2.85 -3.18
N ILE A 132 -4.74 -1.69 -3.58
CA ILE A 132 -5.39 -0.40 -3.35
C ILE A 132 -6.07 0.01 -4.65
N ALA A 133 -7.30 0.51 -4.55
CA ALA A 133 -8.05 1.07 -5.66
C ALA A 133 -8.49 2.49 -5.32
N VAL A 134 -8.39 3.37 -6.29
CA VAL A 134 -8.94 4.72 -6.23
C VAL A 134 -9.80 4.91 -7.47
N SER A 135 -11.04 5.34 -7.29
CA SER A 135 -11.96 5.66 -8.36
C SER A 135 -12.44 7.09 -8.24
N GLY A 136 -12.86 7.68 -9.35
CA GLY A 136 -13.37 9.04 -9.38
C GLY A 136 -14.43 9.22 -10.46
N LYS A 137 -15.43 10.03 -10.15
CA LYS A 137 -16.44 10.52 -11.10
C LYS A 137 -16.84 11.92 -10.66
N ASP A 138 -16.70 12.88 -11.56
CA ASP A 138 -16.91 14.30 -11.27
C ASP A 138 -16.04 14.74 -10.08
N ASN A 139 -16.63 15.21 -9.00
CA ASN A 139 -15.92 15.58 -7.77
C ASN A 139 -15.96 14.50 -6.67
N ALA A 140 -16.56 13.34 -6.94
CA ALA A 140 -16.67 12.24 -6.00
C ALA A 140 -15.65 11.14 -6.30
N GLY A 141 -15.19 10.43 -5.27
CA GLY A 141 -14.28 9.30 -5.40
C GLY A 141 -14.45 8.29 -4.27
N GLU A 142 -13.84 7.13 -4.47
CA GLU A 142 -13.72 6.08 -3.46
C GLU A 142 -12.27 5.64 -3.36
N PHE A 143 -11.81 5.49 -2.13
CA PHE A 143 -10.57 4.79 -1.79
C PHE A 143 -10.93 3.44 -1.21
N ALA A 144 -10.28 2.37 -1.66
CA ALA A 144 -10.45 1.03 -1.12
C ALA A 144 -9.10 0.31 -1.00
N MET A 145 -8.95 -0.50 0.02
CA MET A 145 -7.90 -1.50 0.12
C MET A 145 -8.50 -2.88 0.28
N MET A 146 -7.91 -3.86 -0.40
CA MET A 146 -8.43 -5.22 -0.50
C MET A 146 -7.31 -6.24 -0.35
N TRP A 147 -7.55 -7.28 0.44
CA TRP A 147 -6.64 -8.40 0.58
C TRP A 147 -7.37 -9.62 1.15
N GLY A 148 -7.19 -10.78 0.54
CA GLY A 148 -8.02 -11.93 0.88
C GLY A 148 -9.49 -11.62 0.59
N THR A 149 -10.36 -11.93 1.50
CA THR A 149 -11.79 -11.64 1.41
C THR A 149 -12.18 -10.29 2.03
N SER A 150 -11.23 -9.53 2.53
CA SER A 150 -11.49 -8.24 3.17
C SER A 150 -11.40 -7.08 2.19
N LYS A 151 -12.40 -6.21 2.20
CA LYS A 151 -12.40 -4.91 1.55
C LYS A 151 -12.70 -3.84 2.59
N MET A 152 -11.85 -2.84 2.69
CA MET A 152 -12.05 -1.66 3.51
C MET A 152 -12.06 -0.43 2.61
N ALA A 153 -13.10 0.37 2.69
CA ALA A 153 -13.32 1.48 1.76
C ALA A 153 -13.88 2.73 2.45
N THR A 154 -13.67 3.86 1.80
CA THR A 154 -14.28 5.14 2.18
C THR A 154 -14.51 5.99 0.94
N SER A 155 -15.58 6.78 0.95
CA SER A 155 -15.86 7.76 -0.09
C SER A 155 -15.25 9.11 0.26
N PHE A 156 -14.94 9.90 -0.76
CA PHE A 156 -14.45 11.26 -0.60
C PHE A 156 -14.97 12.17 -1.72
N THR A 157 -14.85 13.47 -1.49
CA THR A 157 -15.04 14.49 -2.55
C THR A 157 -13.76 15.27 -2.72
N GLY A 158 -13.51 15.77 -3.94
CA GLY A 158 -12.37 16.60 -4.30
C GLY A 158 -12.78 18.03 -4.67
N LYS A 159 -11.86 18.97 -4.45
CA LYS A 159 -11.99 20.38 -4.87
C LYS A 159 -10.74 20.86 -5.57
#